data_d92e84322a2d53e2dea94deeebd3d355
#
_entry.id   d92e84322a2d53e2dea94deeebd3d355
#
_cell.length_a   1.000
_cell.length_b   1.000
_cell.length_c   1.000
_cell.angle_alpha   90.00
_cell.angle_beta   90.00
_cell.angle_gamma   90.00
#
_symmetry.space_group_name_H-M   'P 1'
#
loop_
_entity.id
_entity.type
_entity.pdbx_description
1 polymer ?
#
loop_
_entity_poly.entity_id
_entity_poly.type
_entity_poly.pdbx_seq_one_letter_code
_entity_poly.pdbx_strand_id
1 'polypeptide(L)'
;MSLEALNSRISYVAQDQYLFNTSLLENIRMGRLNATDEEVLEAARKAQCMEFLEKLPQGIHSMAGDAGKMLSGGQRQRISLARAILKDAPIVVLDEATAYADPENEEKMEAAIAELVKDKTLVVIAHKLPAIMNADQICVVDTANWLRQESIRT
;
A
#
# COMPACT_ATOMS: atom_id res chain seq x y z
N MET A 1 -20.62 14.69 -5.27
CA MET A 1 -19.84 14.08 -4.17
C MET A 1 -18.72 15.03 -3.83
N SER A 2 -18.50 15.36 -2.54
CA SER A 2 -17.38 16.22 -2.12
C SER A 2 -16.04 15.49 -2.27
N LEU A 3 -14.93 16.24 -2.40
CA LEU A 3 -13.58 15.68 -2.46
C LEU A 3 -13.25 14.84 -1.19
N GLU A 4 -13.74 15.30 -0.05
CA GLU A 4 -13.60 14.59 1.23
C GLU A 4 -14.31 13.23 1.22
N ALA A 5 -15.55 13.18 0.69
CA ALA A 5 -16.29 11.93 0.56
C ALA A 5 -15.62 10.96 -0.44
N LEU A 6 -14.99 11.48 -1.50
CA LEU A 6 -14.20 10.67 -2.42
C LEU A 6 -12.94 10.13 -1.73
N ASN A 7 -12.19 10.98 -1.06
CA ASN A 7 -10.97 10.60 -0.35
C ASN A 7 -11.21 9.56 0.75
N SER A 8 -12.37 9.60 1.42
CA SER A 8 -12.69 8.58 2.44
C SER A 8 -12.92 7.19 1.84
N ARG A 9 -13.25 7.08 0.55
CA ARG A 9 -13.54 5.82 -0.15
C ARG A 9 -12.38 5.23 -0.93
N ILE A 10 -11.25 5.93 -1.03
CA ILE A 10 -10.10 5.49 -1.81
C ILE A 10 -8.87 5.38 -0.91
N SER A 11 -8.21 4.22 -0.90
CA SER A 11 -6.84 4.07 -0.41
C SER A 11 -5.90 4.11 -1.60
N TYR A 12 -4.93 5.02 -1.58
CA TYR A 12 -3.92 5.16 -2.62
C TYR A 12 -2.55 4.77 -2.09
N VAL A 13 -1.90 3.83 -2.75
CA VAL A 13 -0.53 3.41 -2.48
C VAL A 13 0.34 3.89 -3.62
N ALA A 14 1.09 4.95 -3.39
CA ALA A 14 1.94 5.58 -4.38
C ALA A 14 3.21 4.77 -4.68
N GLN A 15 3.82 5.01 -5.82
CA GLN A 15 5.15 4.48 -6.17
C GLN A 15 6.22 4.98 -5.21
N ASP A 16 6.22 6.29 -4.91
CA ASP A 16 7.13 6.90 -3.96
C ASP A 16 6.55 6.89 -2.54
N GLN A 17 7.18 6.12 -1.66
CA GLN A 17 6.73 5.92 -0.28
C GLN A 17 7.30 7.01 0.63
N TYR A 18 6.56 8.07 0.87
CA TYR A 18 6.97 9.10 1.81
C TYR A 18 6.57 8.74 3.25
N LEU A 19 7.54 8.78 4.16
CA LEU A 19 7.30 8.70 5.60
C LEU A 19 7.68 10.01 6.27
N PHE A 20 6.84 10.45 7.19
CA PHE A 20 7.10 11.63 8.00
C PHE A 20 8.13 11.33 9.08
N ASN A 21 8.87 12.35 9.48
CA ASN A 21 9.86 12.25 10.56
C ASN A 21 9.16 12.15 11.94
N THR A 22 8.49 11.05 12.15
CA THR A 22 7.81 10.67 13.39
C THR A 22 7.96 9.17 13.59
N SER A 23 7.35 8.59 14.65
CA SER A 23 7.39 7.15 14.87
C SER A 23 6.70 6.37 13.75
N LEU A 24 7.05 5.09 13.59
CA LEU A 24 6.40 4.20 12.62
C LEU A 24 4.93 3.98 13.00
N LEU A 25 4.60 3.95 14.30
CA LEU A 25 3.24 3.91 14.80
C LEU A 25 2.41 5.07 14.24
N GLU A 26 2.90 6.31 14.40
CA GLU A 26 2.19 7.50 13.93
C GLU A 26 2.16 7.58 12.40
N ASN A 27 3.21 7.12 11.73
CA ASN A 27 3.20 6.99 10.28
C ASN A 27 2.07 6.07 9.78
N ILE A 28 1.83 4.94 10.44
CA ILE A 28 0.72 4.03 10.09
C ILE A 28 -0.62 4.65 10.47
N ARG A 29 -0.72 5.29 11.64
CA ARG A 29 -1.94 5.95 12.14
C ARG A 29 -2.48 7.02 11.20
N MET A 30 -1.65 7.59 10.31
CA MET A 30 -2.12 8.50 9.26
C MET A 30 -3.17 7.90 8.33
N GLY A 31 -3.28 6.58 8.25
CA GLY A 31 -4.37 5.90 7.53
C GLY A 31 -5.74 6.16 8.16
N ARG A 32 -5.81 6.25 9.49
CA ARG A 32 -7.01 6.56 10.27
C ARG A 32 -6.60 7.17 11.61
N LEU A 33 -6.71 8.49 11.73
CA LEU A 33 -6.15 9.26 12.85
C LEU A 33 -6.71 8.89 14.24
N ASN A 34 -7.93 8.39 14.31
CA ASN A 34 -8.57 7.95 15.55
C ASN A 34 -8.39 6.46 15.88
N ALA A 35 -7.51 5.76 15.16
CA ALA A 35 -7.20 4.36 15.41
C ALA A 35 -6.45 4.18 16.74
N THR A 36 -6.76 3.11 17.46
CA THR A 36 -6.03 2.71 18.65
C THR A 36 -4.66 2.12 18.30
N ASP A 37 -3.76 2.02 19.28
CA ASP A 37 -2.44 1.40 19.07
C ASP A 37 -2.58 -0.07 18.64
N GLU A 38 -3.57 -0.78 19.18
CA GLU A 38 -3.87 -2.17 18.83
C GLU A 38 -4.30 -2.31 17.35
N GLU A 39 -5.15 -1.40 16.87
CA GLU A 39 -5.58 -1.37 15.47
C GLU A 39 -4.40 -1.06 14.52
N VAL A 40 -3.51 -0.15 14.93
CA VAL A 40 -2.28 0.17 14.19
C VAL A 40 -1.34 -1.04 14.12
N LEU A 41 -1.14 -1.73 15.25
CA LEU A 41 -0.33 -2.94 15.32
C LEU A 41 -0.91 -4.07 14.47
N GLU A 42 -2.23 -4.24 14.46
CA GLU A 42 -2.89 -5.24 13.62
C GLU A 42 -2.71 -4.93 12.12
N ALA A 43 -2.83 -3.65 11.72
CA ALA A 43 -2.54 -3.22 10.36
C ALA A 43 -1.07 -3.47 9.97
N ALA A 44 -0.13 -3.20 10.89
CA ALA A 44 1.29 -3.49 10.71
C ALA A 44 1.54 -5.00 10.52
N ARG A 45 0.86 -5.86 11.29
CA ARG A 45 0.95 -7.31 11.16
C ARG A 45 0.46 -7.79 9.79
N LYS A 46 -0.72 -7.34 9.36
CA LYS A 46 -1.29 -7.66 8.04
C LYS A 46 -0.40 -7.18 6.89
N ALA A 47 0.28 -6.06 7.07
CA ALA A 47 1.24 -5.52 6.11
C ALA A 47 2.64 -6.19 6.18
N GLN A 48 2.80 -7.30 6.92
CA GLN A 48 4.07 -8.04 7.06
C GLN A 48 5.22 -7.18 7.62
N CYS A 49 4.91 -6.23 8.54
CA CYS A 49 5.90 -5.34 9.11
C CYS A 49 6.64 -5.93 10.33
N MET A 50 6.06 -6.92 11.02
CA MET A 50 6.53 -7.36 12.34
C MET A 50 7.99 -7.79 12.35
N GLU A 51 8.42 -8.54 11.35
CA GLU A 51 9.79 -9.05 11.25
C GLU A 51 10.86 -7.96 11.34
N PHE A 52 10.67 -6.83 10.65
CA PHE A 52 11.66 -5.75 10.74
C PHE A 52 11.41 -4.83 11.93
N LEU A 53 10.15 -4.66 12.36
CA LEU A 53 9.83 -3.86 13.54
C LEU A 53 10.47 -4.45 14.80
N GLU A 54 10.47 -5.77 14.96
CA GLU A 54 11.10 -6.47 16.10
C GLU A 54 12.63 -6.32 16.14
N LYS A 55 13.24 -6.04 15.00
CA LYS A 55 14.71 -5.80 14.89
C LYS A 55 15.10 -4.35 15.21
N LEU A 56 14.13 -3.43 15.28
CA LEU A 56 14.37 -2.03 15.60
C LEU A 56 14.47 -1.81 17.12
N PRO A 57 15.35 -0.90 17.60
CA PRO A 57 15.58 -0.68 19.04
C PRO A 57 14.33 -0.34 19.86
N GLN A 58 13.37 0.34 19.23
CA GLN A 58 12.11 0.76 19.87
C GLN A 58 10.88 0.14 19.15
N GLY A 59 11.07 -0.91 18.35
CA GLY A 59 9.99 -1.55 17.61
C GLY A 59 9.20 -0.55 16.77
N ILE A 60 7.87 -0.58 16.88
CA ILE A 60 6.97 0.32 16.15
C ILE A 60 7.09 1.79 16.57
N HIS A 61 7.66 2.07 17.75
CA HIS A 61 7.91 3.43 18.23
C HIS A 61 9.22 4.03 17.69
N SER A 62 10.00 3.27 16.92
CA SER A 62 11.20 3.78 16.26
C SER A 62 10.85 4.90 15.28
N MET A 63 11.72 5.90 15.20
CA MET A 63 11.58 7.03 14.28
C MET A 63 11.85 6.57 12.85
N ALA A 64 11.02 7.01 11.90
CA ALA A 64 11.23 6.74 10.47
C ALA A 64 12.44 7.50 9.89
N GLY A 65 12.84 8.59 10.54
CA GLY A 65 13.79 9.54 9.99
C GLY A 65 13.18 10.41 8.90
N ASP A 66 13.97 11.38 8.44
CA ASP A 66 13.54 12.27 7.37
C ASP A 66 13.26 11.49 6.07
N ALA A 67 12.05 11.61 5.55
CA ALA A 67 11.55 10.85 4.39
C ALA A 67 11.70 9.31 4.52
N GLY A 68 11.76 8.77 5.76
CA GLY A 68 11.90 7.34 6.00
C GLY A 68 13.30 6.78 5.76
N LYS A 69 14.34 7.59 5.81
CA LYS A 69 15.74 7.20 5.54
C LYS A 69 16.25 6.05 6.42
N MET A 70 15.64 5.84 7.59
CA MET A 70 16.01 4.75 8.50
C MET A 70 15.53 3.37 8.05
N LEU A 71 14.72 3.29 7.00
CA LEU A 71 14.13 2.08 6.48
C LEU A 71 14.57 1.78 5.04
N SER A 72 14.61 0.49 4.68
CA SER A 72 14.76 0.07 3.28
C SER A 72 13.53 0.46 2.44
N GLY A 73 13.66 0.43 1.10
CA GLY A 73 12.54 0.70 0.19
C GLY A 73 11.35 -0.22 0.45
N GLY A 74 11.58 -1.53 0.58
CA GLY A 74 10.53 -2.52 0.86
C GLY A 74 9.90 -2.34 2.24
N GLN A 75 10.65 -1.92 3.26
CA GLN A 75 10.11 -1.59 4.58
C GLN A 75 9.20 -0.35 4.53
N ARG A 76 9.64 0.72 3.86
CA ARG A 76 8.79 1.92 3.65
C ARG A 76 7.49 1.57 2.96
N GLN A 77 7.55 0.71 1.95
CA GLN A 77 6.38 0.30 1.20
C GLN A 77 5.40 -0.50 2.06
N ARG A 78 5.89 -1.44 2.89
CA ARG A 78 5.03 -2.17 3.84
C ARG A 78 4.38 -1.24 4.87
N ILE A 79 5.05 -0.18 5.33
CA ILE A 79 4.42 0.87 6.17
C ILE A 79 3.31 1.59 5.38
N SER A 80 3.51 1.89 4.11
CA SER A 80 2.49 2.50 3.26
C SER A 80 1.28 1.57 3.04
N LEU A 81 1.51 0.26 2.87
CA LEU A 81 0.44 -0.74 2.83
C LEU A 81 -0.30 -0.82 4.16
N ALA A 82 0.41 -0.77 5.30
CA ALA A 82 -0.23 -0.72 6.63
C ALA A 82 -1.16 0.48 6.80
N ARG A 83 -0.77 1.67 6.29
CA ARG A 83 -1.66 2.85 6.23
C ARG A 83 -2.95 2.55 5.45
N ALA A 84 -2.81 1.94 4.28
CA ALA A 84 -3.95 1.64 3.41
C ALA A 84 -4.86 0.56 4.03
N ILE A 85 -4.29 -0.46 4.67
CA ILE A 85 -5.03 -1.49 5.42
C ILE A 85 -5.80 -0.85 6.58
N LEU A 86 -5.16 0.01 7.37
CA LEU A 86 -5.77 0.70 8.51
C LEU A 86 -6.91 1.63 8.08
N LYS A 87 -6.77 2.29 6.93
CA LYS A 87 -7.81 3.15 6.34
C LYS A 87 -9.06 2.37 5.95
N ASP A 88 -8.88 1.15 5.49
CA ASP A 88 -9.94 0.20 5.13
C ASP A 88 -10.97 0.75 4.13
N ALA A 89 -10.50 1.46 3.12
CA ALA A 89 -11.36 2.02 2.07
C ALA A 89 -11.82 0.94 1.07
N PRO A 90 -13.05 1.04 0.51
CA PRO A 90 -13.61 0.04 -0.41
C PRO A 90 -12.92 0.00 -1.79
N ILE A 91 -12.20 1.05 -2.15
CA ILE A 91 -11.44 1.15 -3.41
C ILE A 91 -9.97 1.31 -3.06
N VAL A 92 -9.12 0.48 -3.67
CA VAL A 92 -7.67 0.54 -3.52
C VAL A 92 -7.05 0.88 -4.86
N VAL A 93 -6.19 1.87 -4.90
CA VAL A 93 -5.38 2.21 -6.07
C VAL A 93 -3.92 1.91 -5.75
N LEU A 94 -3.31 1.01 -6.51
CA LEU A 94 -1.89 0.67 -6.43
C LEU A 94 -1.15 1.25 -7.65
N ASP A 95 -0.21 2.15 -7.38
CA ASP A 95 0.62 2.77 -8.41
C ASP A 95 2.02 2.16 -8.37
N GLU A 96 2.34 1.30 -9.33
CA GLU A 96 3.61 0.56 -9.46
C GLU A 96 4.10 -0.13 -8.16
N ALA A 97 3.18 -0.55 -7.30
CA ALA A 97 3.49 -1.10 -5.97
C ALA A 97 4.25 -2.44 -5.99
N THR A 98 4.58 -3.00 -7.16
CA THR A 98 5.15 -4.35 -7.32
C THR A 98 6.57 -4.39 -7.90
N ALA A 99 7.29 -3.26 -7.92
CA ALA A 99 8.66 -3.20 -8.46
C ALA A 99 9.71 -3.55 -7.37
N TYR A 100 9.77 -4.82 -6.94
CA TYR A 100 10.74 -5.26 -5.92
C TYR A 100 11.97 -5.89 -6.56
N ALA A 101 13.12 -5.59 -5.96
CA ALA A 101 14.42 -6.10 -6.38
C ALA A 101 14.85 -7.39 -5.66
N ASP A 102 14.07 -7.85 -4.66
CA ASP A 102 14.43 -8.94 -3.76
C ASP A 102 13.25 -9.93 -3.61
N PRO A 103 13.43 -11.24 -3.97
CA PRO A 103 12.37 -12.26 -3.93
C PRO A 103 11.71 -12.43 -2.55
N GLU A 104 12.46 -12.30 -1.45
CA GLU A 104 11.92 -12.41 -0.10
C GLU A 104 10.97 -11.26 0.25
N ASN A 105 11.29 -10.05 -0.19
CA ASN A 105 10.40 -8.90 -0.08
C ASN A 105 9.18 -9.00 -0.99
N GLU A 106 9.32 -9.63 -2.17
CA GLU A 106 8.22 -9.84 -3.10
C GLU A 106 7.11 -10.69 -2.48
N GLU A 107 7.43 -11.85 -1.90
CA GLU A 107 6.47 -12.72 -1.24
C GLU A 107 5.71 -12.01 -0.10
N LYS A 108 6.43 -11.31 0.78
CA LYS A 108 5.83 -10.55 1.88
C LYS A 108 4.92 -9.42 1.39
N MET A 109 5.30 -8.81 0.30
CA MET A 109 4.55 -7.74 -0.31
C MET A 109 3.28 -8.24 -0.98
N GLU A 110 3.34 -9.36 -1.69
CA GLU A 110 2.17 -10.02 -2.26
C GLU A 110 1.17 -10.42 -1.17
N ALA A 111 1.65 -10.97 -0.04
CA ALA A 111 0.81 -11.29 1.10
C ALA A 111 0.14 -10.04 1.70
N ALA A 112 0.87 -8.94 1.84
CA ALA A 112 0.34 -7.68 2.35
C ALA A 112 -0.70 -7.06 1.38
N ILE A 113 -0.46 -7.13 0.07
CA ILE A 113 -1.40 -6.68 -0.96
C ILE A 113 -2.66 -7.55 -0.95
N ALA A 114 -2.53 -8.86 -0.85
CA ALA A 114 -3.67 -9.78 -0.77
C ALA A 114 -4.60 -9.44 0.41
N GLU A 115 -4.04 -9.12 1.59
CA GLU A 115 -4.82 -8.66 2.73
C GLU A 115 -5.49 -7.29 2.48
N LEU A 116 -4.76 -6.36 1.83
CA LEU A 116 -5.27 -5.03 1.53
C LEU A 116 -6.48 -5.06 0.59
N VAL A 117 -6.46 -5.91 -0.44
CA VAL A 117 -7.46 -5.91 -1.52
C VAL A 117 -8.64 -6.84 -1.28
N LYS A 118 -8.62 -7.60 -0.19
CA LYS A 118 -9.68 -8.56 0.14
C LYS A 118 -11.05 -7.88 0.18
N ASP A 119 -12.00 -8.39 -0.59
CA ASP A 119 -13.37 -7.88 -0.71
C ASP A 119 -13.47 -6.40 -1.16
N LYS A 120 -12.49 -5.91 -1.93
CA LYS A 120 -12.41 -4.51 -2.40
C LYS A 120 -12.25 -4.42 -3.90
N THR A 121 -12.56 -3.25 -4.43
CA THR A 121 -12.24 -2.92 -5.82
C THR A 121 -10.79 -2.49 -5.91
N LEU A 122 -10.00 -3.19 -6.72
CA LEU A 122 -8.60 -2.90 -6.96
C LEU A 122 -8.40 -2.23 -8.31
N VAL A 123 -7.74 -1.09 -8.32
CA VAL A 123 -7.22 -0.41 -9.51
C VAL A 123 -5.71 -0.47 -9.49
N VAL A 124 -5.09 -1.09 -10.50
CA VAL A 124 -3.64 -1.18 -10.62
C VAL A 124 -3.17 -0.30 -11.77
N ILE A 125 -2.26 0.61 -11.49
CA ILE A 125 -1.51 1.32 -12.51
C ILE A 125 -0.20 0.55 -12.69
N ALA A 126 -0.04 -0.07 -13.85
CA ALA A 126 1.10 -0.96 -14.12
C ALA A 126 1.71 -0.68 -15.49
N HIS A 127 3.04 -0.74 -15.55
CA HIS A 127 3.82 -0.68 -16.77
C HIS A 127 4.34 -2.06 -17.22
N LYS A 128 4.10 -3.10 -16.41
CA LYS A 128 4.54 -4.48 -16.66
C LYS A 128 3.34 -5.40 -16.85
N LEU A 129 3.33 -6.18 -17.94
CA LEU A 129 2.28 -7.14 -18.27
C LEU A 129 1.96 -8.15 -17.14
N PRO A 130 2.93 -8.74 -16.44
CA PRO A 130 2.62 -9.72 -15.38
C PRO A 130 1.71 -9.18 -14.29
N ALA A 131 1.80 -7.89 -13.96
CA ALA A 131 0.98 -7.27 -12.91
C ALA A 131 -0.52 -7.19 -13.24
N ILE A 132 -0.89 -7.31 -14.51
CA ILE A 132 -2.27 -7.16 -15.00
C ILE A 132 -2.88 -8.43 -15.60
N MET A 133 -2.12 -9.53 -15.67
CA MET A 133 -2.60 -10.77 -16.30
C MET A 133 -3.86 -11.38 -15.66
N ASN A 134 -4.08 -11.13 -14.39
CA ASN A 134 -5.23 -11.64 -13.63
C ASN A 134 -6.31 -10.56 -13.39
N ALA A 135 -6.24 -9.44 -14.10
CA ALA A 135 -7.25 -8.39 -13.97
C ALA A 135 -8.56 -8.77 -14.67
N ASP A 136 -9.70 -8.45 -14.07
CA ASP A 136 -11.02 -8.65 -14.70
C ASP A 136 -11.19 -7.73 -15.93
N GLN A 137 -10.58 -6.57 -15.89
CA GLN A 137 -10.63 -5.57 -16.96
C GLN A 137 -9.28 -4.85 -17.10
N ILE A 138 -8.86 -4.61 -18.33
CA ILE A 138 -7.69 -3.80 -18.65
C ILE A 138 -8.13 -2.58 -19.42
N CYS A 139 -7.70 -1.41 -18.96
CA CYS A 139 -7.92 -0.12 -19.59
C CYS A 139 -6.59 0.37 -20.19
N VAL A 140 -6.55 0.54 -21.49
CA VAL A 140 -5.39 1.14 -22.17
C VAL A 140 -5.68 2.62 -22.41
N VAL A 141 -4.79 3.48 -21.89
CA VAL A 141 -4.89 4.94 -22.01
C VAL A 141 -3.69 5.44 -22.83
N ASP A 142 -3.96 6.12 -23.94
CA ASP A 142 -2.93 6.81 -24.72
C ASP A 142 -3.33 8.28 -24.87
N THR A 143 -2.38 9.20 -24.66
CA THR A 143 -2.56 10.66 -24.81
C THR A 143 -3.85 11.21 -24.20
N ALA A 144 -4.22 10.73 -23.00
CA ALA A 144 -5.45 11.06 -22.28
C ALA A 144 -6.78 10.70 -23.00
N ASN A 145 -6.71 9.90 -24.05
CA ASN A 145 -7.87 9.34 -24.74
C ASN A 145 -8.06 7.87 -24.40
N TRP A 146 -9.30 7.47 -24.17
CA TRP A 146 -9.65 6.06 -24.05
C TRP A 146 -9.44 5.35 -25.39
N LEU A 147 -8.51 4.41 -25.48
CA LEU A 147 -8.28 3.63 -26.68
C LEU A 147 -9.05 2.32 -26.68
N ARG A 148 -9.13 1.60 -25.56
CA ARG A 148 -9.76 0.28 -25.52
C ARG A 148 -10.01 -0.21 -24.09
N GLN A 149 -11.16 -0.86 -23.91
CA GLN A 149 -11.43 -1.69 -22.73
C GLN A 149 -11.49 -3.14 -23.20
N GLU A 150 -10.63 -3.99 -22.66
CA GLU A 150 -10.66 -5.43 -22.91
C GLU A 150 -10.98 -6.17 -21.60
N SER A 151 -11.98 -7.05 -21.64
CA SER A 151 -12.17 -8.05 -20.60
C SER A 151 -11.32 -9.27 -20.96
N ILE A 152 -10.44 -9.70 -20.05
CA ILE A 152 -9.76 -10.98 -20.19
C ILE A 152 -10.80 -12.06 -19.89
N ARG A 153 -11.36 -12.67 -20.94
CA ARG A 153 -12.10 -13.93 -20.78
C ARG A 153 -11.06 -15.04 -20.83
N THR A 154 -10.83 -15.69 -19.70
CA THR A 154 -10.20 -16.99 -19.63
C THR A 154 -11.12 -18.07 -20.20
#